data_fc035e907cd942a8b00b24b7dfaa5299
#
_entry.id   fc035e907cd942a8b00b24b7dfaa5299
#
_cell.length_a   1.000
_cell.length_b   1.000
_cell.length_c   1.000
_cell.angle_alpha   90.00
_cell.angle_beta   90.00
_cell.angle_gamma   90.00
#
_symmetry.space_group_name_H-M   'P 1'
#
loop_
_entity.id
_entity.type
_entity.pdbx_description
1 polymer ?
#
loop_
_entity_poly.entity_id
_entity_poly.type
_entity_poly.pdbx_seq_one_letter_code
_entity_poly.pdbx_strand_id
1 'polypeptide(L)'
;MPSAAEAGHEGTSPGTFGIIILAGGGGRRLGGQDKPGLMVGRRTLLGSVVAAGTAAGARQVIVVGPARPGLDGVSFVSEQPPGAGPVPALRRGLAEASPPRVAVLAADLPFLREPHLSALLAAAAGQHGAILVDGAGRPQWLAGCWQTECLRRAAAGYRGSSLRGLLGPLAPVPVSLTPAPGEPPPWLDCDTPEDLRRARELAGAAARG
;
A
#
# COMPACT_ATOMS: atom_id res chain seq x y z
N MET A 1 11.73 8.88 -51.61
CA MET A 1 11.56 7.86 -50.59
C MET A 1 11.93 8.47 -49.26
N PRO A 2 11.01 8.96 -48.43
CA PRO A 2 11.35 9.39 -47.08
C PRO A 2 11.37 8.16 -46.12
N SER A 3 12.42 8.15 -45.32
CA SER A 3 12.77 7.22 -44.29
C SER A 3 11.65 7.07 -43.22
N ALA A 4 11.41 5.84 -42.79
CA ALA A 4 10.52 5.54 -41.68
C ALA A 4 11.05 6.18 -40.38
N ALA A 5 10.29 7.10 -39.83
CA ALA A 5 10.54 7.67 -38.52
C ALA A 5 10.41 6.59 -37.44
N GLU A 6 11.45 6.46 -36.62
CA GLU A 6 11.47 5.69 -35.39
C GLU A 6 10.38 6.19 -34.47
N ALA A 7 9.38 5.35 -34.22
CA ALA A 7 8.41 5.56 -33.14
C ALA A 7 9.15 5.34 -31.82
N GLY A 8 9.66 6.43 -31.27
CA GLY A 8 10.20 6.46 -29.92
C GLY A 8 9.14 5.96 -28.93
N HIS A 9 9.43 4.91 -28.20
CA HIS A 9 8.73 4.51 -27.01
C HIS A 9 8.93 5.65 -25.98
N GLU A 10 8.03 6.62 -25.97
CA GLU A 10 7.92 7.55 -24.86
C GLU A 10 7.50 6.72 -23.63
N GLY A 11 8.47 6.35 -22.82
CA GLY A 11 8.25 5.80 -21.50
C GLY A 11 7.38 6.78 -20.72
N THR A 12 6.10 6.47 -20.57
CA THR A 12 5.16 7.25 -19.76
C THR A 12 5.74 7.34 -18.36
N SER A 13 6.31 8.49 -18.01
CA SER A 13 6.75 8.76 -16.63
C SER A 13 5.60 8.39 -15.69
N PRO A 14 5.84 7.59 -14.64
CA PRO A 14 4.79 7.26 -13.70
C PRO A 14 4.24 8.56 -13.14
N GLY A 15 2.98 8.88 -13.48
CA GLY A 15 2.34 10.14 -13.08
C GLY A 15 2.48 10.35 -11.57
N THR A 16 2.52 11.61 -11.15
CA THR A 16 2.60 12.01 -9.74
C THR A 16 1.62 11.20 -8.89
N PHE A 17 2.10 10.51 -7.85
CA PHE A 17 1.26 9.72 -6.95
C PHE A 17 1.58 10.01 -5.49
N GLY A 18 0.61 9.70 -4.63
CA GLY A 18 0.76 9.67 -3.17
C GLY A 18 0.48 8.28 -2.62
N ILE A 19 0.72 8.10 -1.33
CA ILE A 19 0.35 6.89 -0.62
C ILE A 19 -0.56 7.22 0.57
N ILE A 20 -1.55 6.37 0.81
CA ILE A 20 -2.41 6.37 1.99
C ILE A 20 -2.16 5.04 2.69
N ILE A 21 -1.60 5.10 3.88
CA ILE A 21 -1.29 3.92 4.69
C ILE A 21 -2.32 3.83 5.82
N LEU A 22 -3.09 2.74 5.86
CA LEU A 22 -4.03 2.50 6.95
C LEU A 22 -3.28 1.83 8.11
N ALA A 23 -3.04 2.61 9.17
CA ALA A 23 -2.31 2.21 10.37
C ALA A 23 -3.21 2.17 11.62
N GLY A 24 -4.52 2.19 11.42
CA GLY A 24 -5.54 1.99 12.44
C GLY A 24 -5.84 0.50 12.59
N GLY A 25 -6.19 0.09 13.80
CA GLY A 25 -6.50 -1.29 14.10
C GLY A 25 -5.87 -1.68 15.43
N GLY A 26 -6.69 -2.09 16.37
CA GLY A 26 -6.30 -2.20 17.79
C GLY A 26 -5.46 -3.43 18.10
N GLY A 27 -4.47 -3.82 17.33
CA GLY A 27 -3.46 -4.85 17.70
C GLY A 27 -3.93 -5.99 18.65
N ARG A 28 -5.25 -6.27 18.71
CA ARG A 28 -5.89 -7.13 19.71
C ARG A 28 -5.26 -8.53 19.73
N ARG A 29 -4.92 -9.05 18.55
CA ARG A 29 -4.28 -10.36 18.39
C ARG A 29 -2.80 -10.36 18.79
N LEU A 30 -2.18 -9.18 18.88
CA LEU A 30 -0.81 -8.97 19.35
C LEU A 30 -0.75 -8.41 20.78
N GLY A 31 -1.77 -8.74 21.61
CA GLY A 31 -1.79 -8.32 23.01
C GLY A 31 -2.00 -6.82 23.23
N GLY A 32 -2.62 -6.12 22.30
CA GLY A 32 -2.85 -4.66 22.39
C GLY A 32 -1.62 -3.80 22.09
N GLN A 33 -0.54 -4.39 21.60
CA GLN A 33 0.68 -3.68 21.22
C GLN A 33 0.44 -2.75 20.01
N ASP A 34 1.22 -1.68 19.91
CA ASP A 34 1.26 -0.80 18.74
C ASP A 34 1.84 -1.55 17.53
N LYS A 35 1.00 -2.34 16.83
CA LYS A 35 1.39 -3.19 15.70
C LYS A 35 2.24 -2.45 14.66
N PRO A 36 1.86 -1.27 14.14
CA PRO A 36 2.67 -0.55 13.15
C PRO A 36 4.07 -0.15 13.63
N GLY A 37 4.26 -0.03 14.94
CA GLY A 37 5.55 0.28 15.58
C GLY A 37 6.45 -0.94 15.81
N LEU A 38 5.98 -2.17 15.58
CA LEU A 38 6.79 -3.38 15.80
C LEU A 38 7.92 -3.48 14.76
N MET A 39 9.10 -3.89 15.24
CA MET A 39 10.31 -4.02 14.42
C MET A 39 10.32 -5.35 13.65
N VAL A 40 10.65 -5.25 12.35
CA VAL A 40 11.02 -6.37 11.49
C VAL A 40 12.32 -5.98 10.77
N GLY A 41 13.40 -6.67 11.07
CA GLY A 41 14.74 -6.27 10.66
C GLY A 41 15.12 -4.91 11.26
N ARG A 42 15.50 -3.96 10.40
CA ARG A 42 16.01 -2.63 10.80
C ARG A 42 14.92 -1.53 10.82
N ARG A 43 13.69 -1.83 10.47
CA ARG A 43 12.59 -0.86 10.40
C ARG A 43 11.36 -1.35 11.16
N THR A 44 10.53 -0.41 11.57
CA THR A 44 9.16 -0.74 12.01
C THR A 44 8.34 -1.23 10.82
N LEU A 45 7.24 -1.93 11.07
CA LEU A 45 6.31 -2.35 10.02
C LEU A 45 5.88 -1.14 9.17
N LEU A 46 5.35 -0.10 9.81
CA LEU A 46 4.98 1.15 9.12
C LEU A 46 6.16 1.80 8.41
N GLY A 47 7.34 1.85 9.05
CA GLY A 47 8.55 2.42 8.47
C GLY A 47 9.00 1.72 7.19
N SER A 48 8.77 0.42 7.06
CA SER A 48 9.03 -0.34 5.84
C SER A 48 8.13 0.09 4.69
N VAL A 49 6.83 0.27 4.95
CA VAL A 49 5.85 0.70 3.95
C VAL A 49 6.10 2.15 3.51
N VAL A 50 6.39 3.05 4.47
CA VAL A 50 6.78 4.44 4.17
C VAL A 50 8.02 4.46 3.29
N ALA A 51 9.07 3.70 3.64
CA ALA A 51 10.31 3.63 2.86
C ALA A 51 10.08 3.12 1.43
N ALA A 52 9.22 2.10 1.25
CA ALA A 52 8.85 1.60 -0.08
C ALA A 52 8.18 2.69 -0.93
N GLY A 53 7.23 3.43 -0.35
CA GLY A 53 6.53 4.53 -1.03
C GLY A 53 7.46 5.68 -1.39
N THR A 54 8.32 6.09 -0.47
CA THR A 54 9.32 7.15 -0.69
C THR A 54 10.31 6.75 -1.79
N ALA A 55 10.81 5.51 -1.76
CA ALA A 55 11.71 4.99 -2.79
C ALA A 55 11.05 4.91 -4.17
N ALA A 56 9.75 4.64 -4.24
CA ALA A 56 8.96 4.67 -5.47
C ALA A 56 8.63 6.10 -5.96
N GLY A 57 9.04 7.13 -5.25
CA GLY A 57 8.85 8.53 -5.62
C GLY A 57 7.49 9.12 -5.24
N ALA A 58 6.84 8.60 -4.21
CA ALA A 58 5.60 9.17 -3.70
C ALA A 58 5.80 10.64 -3.28
N ARG A 59 4.96 11.52 -3.80
CA ARG A 59 4.98 12.97 -3.51
C ARG A 59 4.26 13.35 -2.22
N GLN A 60 3.44 12.48 -1.73
CA GLN A 60 2.68 12.65 -0.50
C GLN A 60 2.56 11.32 0.23
N VAL A 61 2.82 11.33 1.52
CA VAL A 61 2.67 10.16 2.39
C VAL A 61 1.68 10.52 3.49
N ILE A 62 0.54 9.84 3.50
CA ILE A 62 -0.53 10.03 4.48
C ILE A 62 -0.67 8.74 5.27
N VAL A 63 -0.53 8.82 6.59
CA VAL A 63 -0.81 7.71 7.50
C VAL A 63 -2.09 7.99 8.25
N VAL A 64 -3.05 7.08 8.12
CA VAL A 64 -4.30 7.15 8.88
C VAL A 64 -4.16 6.29 10.14
N GLY A 65 -3.97 6.97 11.26
CA GLY A 65 -3.73 6.37 12.57
C GLY A 65 -2.98 7.31 13.50
N PRO A 66 -2.62 6.86 14.71
CA PRO A 66 -1.87 7.66 15.67
C PRO A 66 -0.52 8.14 15.11
N ALA A 67 -0.13 9.38 15.43
CA ALA A 67 1.18 9.91 15.09
C ALA A 67 2.30 9.11 15.75
N ARG A 68 3.41 8.92 15.02
CA ARG A 68 4.60 8.21 15.50
C ARG A 68 5.86 9.00 15.17
N PRO A 69 6.82 9.10 16.11
CA PRO A 69 8.09 9.78 15.87
C PRO A 69 8.96 9.01 14.86
N GLY A 70 9.94 9.71 14.28
CA GLY A 70 10.95 9.11 13.41
C GLY A 70 10.49 8.78 11.99
N LEU A 71 9.40 9.39 11.54
CA LEU A 71 8.92 9.29 10.15
C LEU A 71 8.80 10.71 9.58
N ASP A 72 9.86 11.19 8.94
CA ASP A 72 9.91 12.51 8.34
C ASP A 72 9.12 12.55 7.02
N GLY A 73 8.52 13.70 6.72
CA GLY A 73 7.74 13.90 5.49
C GLY A 73 6.40 13.15 5.44
N VAL A 74 5.91 12.66 6.59
CA VAL A 74 4.66 11.92 6.72
C VAL A 74 3.59 12.78 7.39
N SER A 75 2.42 12.85 6.78
CA SER A 75 1.23 13.47 7.38
C SER A 75 0.41 12.42 8.13
N PHE A 76 0.17 12.64 9.42
CA PHE A 76 -0.68 11.77 10.23
C PHE A 76 -2.08 12.36 10.37
N VAL A 77 -3.08 11.53 10.13
CA VAL A 77 -4.50 11.89 10.30
C VAL A 77 -5.24 10.75 10.99
N SER A 78 -6.36 11.05 11.63
CA SER A 78 -7.18 10.04 12.31
C SER A 78 -8.61 10.11 11.81
N GLU A 79 -9.22 8.94 11.62
CA GLU A 79 -10.64 8.82 11.33
C GLU A 79 -11.50 9.18 12.56
N GLN A 80 -12.72 9.62 12.31
CA GLN A 80 -13.70 9.95 13.34
C GLN A 80 -14.95 9.07 13.20
N PRO A 81 -15.37 8.32 14.24
CA PRO A 81 -14.61 8.06 15.47
C PRO A 81 -13.39 7.16 15.23
N PRO A 82 -12.37 7.18 16.12
CA PRO A 82 -11.22 6.28 16.02
C PRO A 82 -11.65 4.81 16.03
N GLY A 83 -11.04 3.98 15.16
CA GLY A 83 -11.37 2.56 15.05
C GLY A 83 -12.69 2.26 14.34
N ALA A 84 -13.23 3.21 13.59
CA ALA A 84 -14.46 3.06 12.79
C ALA A 84 -14.31 2.05 11.64
N GLY A 85 -13.10 1.56 11.37
CA GLY A 85 -12.82 0.55 10.36
C GLY A 85 -12.14 1.09 9.11
N PRO A 86 -11.83 0.20 8.15
CA PRO A 86 -10.96 0.56 7.04
C PRO A 86 -11.59 1.53 6.03
N VAL A 87 -12.91 1.52 5.86
CA VAL A 87 -13.58 2.44 4.91
C VAL A 87 -13.60 3.87 5.45
N PRO A 88 -13.98 4.16 6.70
CA PRO A 88 -13.81 5.49 7.30
C PRO A 88 -12.37 5.98 7.30
N ALA A 89 -11.41 5.10 7.62
CA ALA A 89 -9.98 5.42 7.57
C ALA A 89 -9.55 5.82 6.15
N LEU A 90 -9.94 5.05 5.14
CA LEU A 90 -9.65 5.39 3.74
C LEU A 90 -10.26 6.73 3.33
N ARG A 91 -11.51 7.02 3.70
CA ARG A 91 -12.15 8.33 3.45
C ARG A 91 -11.35 9.47 4.06
N ARG A 92 -10.87 9.28 5.30
CA ARG A 92 -10.06 10.30 5.98
C ARG A 92 -8.75 10.56 5.24
N GLY A 93 -8.05 9.50 4.81
CA GLY A 93 -6.84 9.63 3.99
C GLY A 93 -7.10 10.31 2.64
N LEU A 94 -8.20 9.95 1.97
CA LEU A 94 -8.59 10.53 0.68
C LEU A 94 -8.92 12.03 0.77
N ALA A 95 -9.42 12.49 1.90
CA ALA A 95 -9.70 13.92 2.13
C ALA A 95 -8.43 14.77 2.07
N GLU A 96 -7.28 14.20 2.46
CA GLU A 96 -5.96 14.87 2.44
C GLU A 96 -5.18 14.64 1.15
N ALA A 97 -5.55 13.64 0.35
CA ALA A 97 -4.78 13.25 -0.83
C ALA A 97 -4.89 14.32 -1.92
N SER A 98 -3.78 14.83 -2.42
CA SER A 98 -3.71 15.79 -3.53
C SER A 98 -3.32 15.16 -4.87
N PRO A 99 -2.43 14.13 -4.93
CA PRO A 99 -2.00 13.55 -6.20
C PRO A 99 -3.13 12.87 -6.98
N PRO A 100 -3.07 12.84 -8.31
CA PRO A 100 -4.09 12.24 -9.17
C PRO A 100 -4.20 10.71 -9.01
N ARG A 101 -3.16 10.08 -8.44
CA ARG A 101 -3.13 8.66 -8.09
C ARG A 101 -2.70 8.47 -6.64
N VAL A 102 -3.25 7.45 -6.00
CA VAL A 102 -2.86 7.06 -4.65
C VAL A 102 -2.67 5.54 -4.56
N ALA A 103 -1.58 5.11 -3.94
CA ALA A 103 -1.49 3.75 -3.47
C ALA A 103 -2.14 3.65 -2.08
N VAL A 104 -3.02 2.67 -1.90
CA VAL A 104 -3.69 2.37 -0.63
C VAL A 104 -3.04 1.11 -0.05
N LEU A 105 -2.40 1.26 1.11
CA LEU A 105 -1.52 0.25 1.68
C LEU A 105 -1.89 -0.06 3.13
N ALA A 106 -1.67 -1.32 3.56
CA ALA A 106 -1.66 -1.67 4.97
C ALA A 106 -0.33 -1.28 5.61
N ALA A 107 -0.34 -0.95 6.89
CA ALA A 107 0.85 -0.57 7.65
C ALA A 107 1.75 -1.76 8.03
N ASP A 108 1.36 -2.98 7.77
CA ASP A 108 1.95 -4.23 8.25
C ASP A 108 2.51 -5.13 7.15
N LEU A 109 2.91 -4.53 6.03
CA LEU A 109 3.53 -5.17 4.87
C LEU A 109 5.06 -4.98 4.88
N PRO A 110 5.83 -5.71 5.72
CA PRO A 110 7.26 -5.44 5.93
C PRO A 110 8.13 -5.70 4.70
N PHE A 111 7.63 -6.48 3.74
CA PHE A 111 8.36 -6.87 2.53
C PHE A 111 7.89 -6.16 1.26
N LEU A 112 6.96 -5.21 1.40
CA LEU A 112 6.63 -4.32 0.29
C LEU A 112 7.87 -3.47 -0.06
N ARG A 113 8.18 -3.35 -1.36
CA ARG A 113 9.35 -2.64 -1.89
C ARG A 113 8.94 -1.74 -3.05
N GLU A 114 9.84 -0.84 -3.43
CA GLU A 114 9.68 0.05 -4.59
C GLU A 114 9.26 -0.70 -5.87
N PRO A 115 9.88 -1.81 -6.31
CA PRO A 115 9.49 -2.47 -7.56
C PRO A 115 8.03 -2.95 -7.57
N HIS A 116 7.50 -3.34 -6.41
CA HIS A 116 6.10 -3.77 -6.28
C HIS A 116 5.13 -2.62 -6.50
N LEU A 117 5.47 -1.43 -5.97
CA LEU A 117 4.68 -0.21 -6.18
C LEU A 117 4.79 0.29 -7.62
N SER A 118 5.96 0.23 -8.22
CA SER A 118 6.18 0.54 -9.63
C SER A 118 5.37 -0.36 -10.56
N ALA A 119 5.30 -1.66 -10.27
CA ALA A 119 4.44 -2.59 -11.02
C ALA A 119 2.95 -2.27 -10.89
N LEU A 120 2.48 -1.92 -9.69
CA LEU A 120 1.10 -1.48 -9.46
C LEU A 120 0.77 -0.19 -10.20
N LEU A 121 1.68 0.80 -10.16
CA LEU A 121 1.52 2.08 -10.85
C LEU A 121 1.45 1.90 -12.37
N ALA A 122 2.31 1.05 -12.93
CA ALA A 122 2.33 0.72 -14.34
C ALA A 122 1.03 0.03 -14.77
N ALA A 123 0.57 -0.99 -14.01
CA ALA A 123 -0.66 -1.69 -14.30
C ALA A 123 -1.92 -0.81 -14.14
N ALA A 124 -1.87 0.19 -13.26
CA ALA A 124 -2.95 1.15 -13.07
C ALA A 124 -3.00 2.23 -14.17
N ALA A 125 -2.01 2.32 -15.08
CA ALA A 125 -2.00 3.32 -16.12
C ALA A 125 -3.22 3.16 -17.07
N GLY A 126 -3.99 4.23 -17.26
CA GLY A 126 -5.22 4.19 -18.05
C GLY A 126 -6.41 3.48 -17.39
N GLN A 127 -6.23 2.87 -16.21
CA GLN A 127 -7.25 2.11 -15.49
C GLN A 127 -7.73 2.85 -14.25
N HIS A 128 -8.88 2.42 -13.68
CA HIS A 128 -9.38 2.94 -12.40
C HIS A 128 -8.44 2.58 -11.24
N GLY A 129 -7.75 1.45 -11.33
CA GLY A 129 -6.78 1.00 -10.35
C GLY A 129 -6.18 -0.35 -10.69
N ALA A 130 -5.18 -0.75 -9.91
CA ALA A 130 -4.56 -2.07 -9.92
C ALA A 130 -4.35 -2.55 -8.48
N ILE A 131 -4.33 -3.87 -8.28
CA ILE A 131 -4.24 -4.48 -6.96
C ILE A 131 -3.32 -5.69 -7.00
N LEU A 132 -2.49 -5.89 -5.98
CA LEU A 132 -1.75 -7.13 -5.85
C LEU A 132 -2.70 -8.30 -5.61
N VAL A 133 -2.35 -9.45 -6.18
CA VAL A 133 -2.96 -10.74 -5.85
C VAL A 133 -1.89 -11.66 -5.26
N ASP A 134 -2.27 -12.47 -4.28
CA ASP A 134 -1.34 -13.45 -3.68
C ASP A 134 -1.14 -14.67 -4.60
N GLY A 135 -0.27 -15.59 -4.18
CA GLY A 135 0.02 -16.81 -4.94
C GLY A 135 -1.18 -17.72 -5.18
N ALA A 136 -2.30 -17.52 -4.50
CA ALA A 136 -3.58 -18.19 -4.73
C ALA A 136 -4.58 -17.35 -5.57
N GLY A 137 -4.15 -16.21 -6.10
CA GLY A 137 -4.99 -15.29 -6.87
C GLY A 137 -5.94 -14.45 -6.04
N ARG A 138 -5.77 -14.37 -4.71
CA ARG A 138 -6.67 -13.60 -3.84
C ARG A 138 -6.25 -12.13 -3.81
N PRO A 139 -7.19 -11.19 -4.06
CA PRO A 139 -6.93 -9.75 -4.04
C PRO A 139 -6.47 -9.24 -2.67
N GLN A 140 -5.39 -8.47 -2.66
CA GLN A 140 -4.83 -7.82 -1.48
C GLN A 140 -5.33 -6.37 -1.41
N TRP A 141 -6.52 -6.15 -0.81
CA TRP A 141 -7.26 -4.88 -0.87
C TRP A 141 -6.51 -3.67 -0.28
N LEU A 142 -5.50 -3.90 0.54
CA LEU A 142 -4.59 -2.89 1.08
C LEU A 142 -3.17 -2.99 0.48
N ALA A 143 -3.10 -3.37 -0.79
CA ALA A 143 -1.90 -3.33 -1.61
C ALA A 143 -2.31 -3.01 -3.06
N GLY A 144 -2.78 -1.80 -3.31
CA GLY A 144 -3.28 -1.37 -4.63
C GLY A 144 -3.03 0.10 -4.92
N CYS A 145 -3.04 0.45 -6.21
CA CYS A 145 -2.92 1.82 -6.71
C CYS A 145 -4.20 2.22 -7.46
N TRP A 146 -4.69 3.45 -7.27
CA TRP A 146 -6.00 3.90 -7.71
C TRP A 146 -5.95 5.32 -8.28
N GLN A 147 -6.85 5.63 -9.21
CA GLN A 147 -7.17 7.02 -9.54
C GLN A 147 -7.86 7.66 -8.32
N THR A 148 -7.28 8.73 -7.80
CA THR A 148 -7.75 9.38 -6.56
C THR A 148 -9.21 9.81 -6.65
N GLU A 149 -9.61 10.43 -7.76
CA GLU A 149 -10.96 10.94 -7.93
C GLU A 149 -11.99 9.82 -8.12
N CYS A 150 -11.62 8.75 -8.83
CA CYS A 150 -12.46 7.57 -8.96
C CYS A 150 -12.73 6.93 -7.60
N LEU A 151 -11.67 6.79 -6.79
CA LEU A 151 -11.75 6.24 -5.45
C LEU A 151 -12.57 7.13 -4.49
N ARG A 152 -12.44 8.47 -4.60
CA ARG A 152 -13.26 9.42 -3.83
C ARG A 152 -14.74 9.26 -4.12
N ARG A 153 -15.11 9.22 -5.40
CA ARG A 153 -16.53 9.05 -5.81
C ARG A 153 -17.08 7.72 -5.32
N ALA A 154 -16.34 6.64 -5.48
CA ALA A 154 -16.74 5.33 -4.96
C ALA A 154 -16.91 5.36 -3.43
N ALA A 155 -15.96 5.93 -2.71
CA ALA A 155 -16.00 6.03 -1.25
C ALA A 155 -17.18 6.90 -0.76
N ALA A 156 -17.51 8.00 -1.44
CA ALA A 156 -18.61 8.87 -1.07
C ALA A 156 -19.97 8.16 -1.17
N GLY A 157 -20.18 7.35 -2.21
CA GLY A 157 -21.42 6.61 -2.44
C GLY A 157 -21.55 5.31 -1.65
N TYR A 158 -20.47 4.76 -1.14
CA TYR A 158 -20.48 3.44 -0.50
C TYR A 158 -21.03 3.52 0.93
N ARG A 159 -21.96 2.61 1.30
CA ARG A 159 -22.59 2.54 2.63
C ARG A 159 -22.13 1.33 3.45
N GLY A 160 -21.34 0.43 2.86
CA GLY A 160 -20.82 -0.74 3.57
C GLY A 160 -19.54 -0.43 4.36
N SER A 161 -18.99 -1.48 4.98
CA SER A 161 -17.80 -1.38 5.85
C SER A 161 -16.57 -2.09 5.30
N SER A 162 -16.70 -2.91 4.24
CA SER A 162 -15.59 -3.71 3.72
C SER A 162 -14.89 -3.03 2.54
N LEU A 163 -13.56 -3.11 2.50
CA LEU A 163 -12.78 -2.64 1.33
C LEU A 163 -13.11 -3.42 0.06
N ARG A 164 -13.35 -4.73 0.18
CA ARG A 164 -13.78 -5.54 -0.96
C ARG A 164 -15.05 -4.99 -1.61
N GLY A 165 -16.05 -4.63 -0.79
CA GLY A 165 -17.31 -4.08 -1.30
C GLY A 165 -17.14 -2.70 -1.92
N LEU A 166 -16.21 -1.89 -1.41
CA LEU A 166 -15.91 -0.56 -1.94
C LEU A 166 -15.06 -0.62 -3.22
N LEU A 167 -13.99 -1.40 -3.21
CA LEU A 167 -12.95 -1.39 -4.25
C LEU A 167 -13.25 -2.38 -5.38
N GLY A 168 -13.92 -3.50 -5.08
CA GLY A 168 -14.23 -4.54 -6.06
C GLY A 168 -15.01 -4.03 -7.28
N PRO A 169 -16.08 -3.20 -7.12
CA PRO A 169 -16.82 -2.64 -8.25
C PRO A 169 -16.01 -1.72 -9.18
N LEU A 170 -14.84 -1.24 -8.74
CA LEU A 170 -13.92 -0.47 -9.58
C LEU A 170 -13.14 -1.36 -10.57
N ALA A 171 -13.30 -2.68 -10.50
CA ALA A 171 -12.67 -3.67 -11.37
C ALA A 171 -11.16 -3.43 -11.55
N PRO A 172 -10.37 -3.43 -10.46
CA PRO A 172 -8.93 -3.18 -10.54
C PRO A 172 -8.23 -4.25 -11.35
N VAL A 173 -7.16 -3.87 -12.06
CA VAL A 173 -6.29 -4.81 -12.75
C VAL A 173 -5.55 -5.67 -11.71
N PRO A 174 -5.66 -7.01 -11.75
CA PRO A 174 -4.91 -7.88 -10.87
C PRO A 174 -3.42 -7.93 -11.29
N VAL A 175 -2.53 -7.72 -10.33
CA VAL A 175 -1.07 -7.79 -10.54
C VAL A 175 -0.52 -8.97 -9.76
N SER A 176 -0.09 -10.00 -10.48
CA SER A 176 0.59 -11.16 -9.92
C SER A 176 2.10 -10.92 -9.94
N LEU A 177 2.74 -11.03 -8.79
CA LEU A 177 4.19 -10.95 -8.67
C LEU A 177 4.73 -12.31 -8.21
N THR A 178 5.82 -12.75 -8.81
CA THR A 178 6.54 -13.94 -8.37
C THR A 178 7.76 -13.51 -7.59
N PRO A 179 7.78 -13.69 -6.24
CA PRO A 179 8.98 -13.41 -5.45
C PRO A 179 10.16 -14.24 -5.95
N ALA A 180 11.36 -13.67 -5.95
CA ALA A 180 12.56 -14.44 -6.27
C ALA A 180 12.78 -15.57 -5.24
N PRO A 181 13.50 -16.64 -5.61
CA PRO A 181 13.81 -17.72 -4.67
C PRO A 181 14.41 -17.18 -3.37
N GLY A 182 13.78 -17.49 -2.24
CA GLY A 182 14.23 -17.00 -0.92
C GLY A 182 13.72 -15.60 -0.53
N GLU A 183 13.07 -14.87 -1.44
CA GLU A 183 12.44 -13.60 -1.09
C GLU A 183 11.02 -13.81 -0.51
N PRO A 184 10.71 -13.14 0.60
CA PRO A 184 9.35 -13.17 1.14
C PRO A 184 8.38 -12.41 0.24
N PRO A 185 7.12 -12.87 0.13
CA PRO A 185 6.14 -12.21 -0.71
C PRO A 185 5.78 -10.81 -0.20
N PRO A 186 5.55 -9.82 -1.10
CA PRO A 186 5.24 -8.44 -0.72
C PRO A 186 3.92 -8.27 0.03
N TRP A 187 3.02 -9.24 -0.08
CA TRP A 187 1.71 -9.26 0.59
C TRP A 187 1.72 -10.00 1.93
N LEU A 188 2.88 -10.45 2.42
CA LEU A 188 2.97 -11.05 3.74
C LEU A 188 2.71 -9.97 4.79
N ASP A 189 1.63 -10.15 5.54
CA ASP A 189 1.23 -9.30 6.65
C ASP A 189 1.67 -9.90 8.00
N CYS A 190 1.57 -9.13 9.06
CA CYS A 190 1.98 -9.52 10.41
C CYS A 190 0.81 -9.43 11.40
N ASP A 191 -0.25 -10.20 11.19
CA ASP A 191 -1.48 -10.15 12.01
C ASP A 191 -1.35 -10.85 13.38
N THR A 192 -0.50 -11.85 13.49
CA THR A 192 -0.31 -12.66 14.69
C THR A 192 1.13 -12.60 15.20
N PRO A 193 1.40 -12.99 16.47
CA PRO A 193 2.77 -13.14 16.98
C PRO A 193 3.61 -14.12 16.13
N GLU A 194 2.98 -15.14 15.55
CA GLU A 194 3.64 -16.09 14.68
C GLU A 194 4.06 -15.47 13.35
N ASP A 195 3.18 -14.67 12.72
CA ASP A 195 3.51 -13.93 11.49
C ASP A 195 4.69 -12.99 11.74
N LEU A 196 4.66 -12.28 12.87
CA LEU A 196 5.74 -11.37 13.26
C LEU A 196 7.08 -12.11 13.45
N ARG A 197 7.05 -13.28 14.11
CA ARG A 197 8.24 -14.11 14.30
C ARG A 197 8.79 -14.57 12.95
N ARG A 198 7.92 -15.10 12.09
CA ARG A 198 8.27 -15.52 10.73
C ARG A 198 8.84 -14.37 9.90
N ALA A 199 8.23 -13.19 9.95
CA ALA A 199 8.74 -12.02 9.24
C ALA A 199 10.14 -11.62 9.72
N ARG A 200 10.42 -11.70 11.03
CA ARG A 200 11.77 -11.43 11.60
C ARG A 200 12.81 -12.44 11.14
N GLU A 201 12.46 -13.73 11.10
CA GLU A 201 13.35 -14.79 10.60
C GLU A 201 13.72 -14.56 9.13
N LEU A 202 12.71 -14.25 8.28
CA LEU A 202 12.91 -13.95 6.86
C LEU A 202 13.76 -12.69 6.65
N ALA A 203 13.50 -11.62 7.42
CA ALA A 203 14.31 -10.40 7.35
C ALA A 203 15.76 -10.64 7.80
N GLY A 204 15.98 -11.50 8.80
CA GLY A 204 17.31 -11.89 9.25
C GLY A 204 18.06 -12.77 8.24
N ALA A 205 17.37 -13.62 7.49
CA ALA A 205 17.95 -14.42 6.42
C ALA A 205 18.42 -13.55 5.25
N ALA A 206 17.57 -12.61 4.80
CA ALA A 206 17.87 -11.69 3.71
C ALA A 206 19.05 -10.71 4.02
N ALA A 207 19.36 -10.48 5.30
CA ALA A 207 20.48 -9.63 5.69
C ALA A 207 21.83 -10.36 5.71
N ARG A 208 21.84 -11.68 5.58
CA ARG A 208 23.05 -12.53 5.62
C ARG A 208 23.48 -13.07 4.25
N GLY A 209 22.66 -12.93 3.23
CA GLY A 209 22.96 -13.31 1.84
C GLY A 209 23.31 -12.09 0.99
#